data_ddf7ffc99c94cdfcb07d69c3dbdfc4c9
#
_entry.id   ddf7ffc99c94cdfcb07d69c3dbdfc4c9
#
_cell.length_a   1.000
_cell.length_b   1.000
_cell.length_c   1.000
_cell.angle_alpha   90.00
_cell.angle_beta   90.00
_cell.angle_gamma   90.00
#
_symmetry.space_group_name_H-M   'P 1'
#
loop_
_entity.id
_entity.type
_entity.pdbx_description
1 polymer ?
#
loop_
_entity_poly.entity_id
_entity_poly.type
_entity_poly.pdbx_seq_one_letter_code
_entity_poly.pdbx_strand_id
1 'polypeptide(L)'
;MIPVNSYVVKKSIEHYGKDVQSTVCMEECAELIQAISKEKRGNSDKDHLAEEIADVIICIEILKQIYNITDDEIYSWVITKQERTIKRIKKDLQSTETNAERIRNMTDEELAEWITNMCDFEKNEEPYKSIYNSDTRQEEEIHDSYGDLLKWLKSESE
;
A
#
# COMPACT_ATOMS: atom_id res chain seq x y z
N MET A 1 13.06 5.84 16.34
CA MET A 1 11.89 5.59 17.20
C MET A 1 11.89 6.63 18.31
N ILE A 2 10.75 7.14 18.73
CA ILE A 2 10.64 8.05 19.88
C ILE A 2 11.03 7.25 21.13
N PRO A 3 12.00 7.74 21.94
CA PRO A 3 12.47 6.97 23.10
C PRO A 3 11.45 6.98 24.22
N VAL A 4 10.99 5.81 24.65
CA VAL A 4 10.18 5.62 25.86
C VAL A 4 11.08 5.05 26.98
N ASN A 5 10.91 5.56 28.20
CA ASN A 5 11.71 5.10 29.32
C ASN A 5 11.22 3.73 29.81
N SER A 6 11.94 2.68 29.44
CA SER A 6 11.59 1.29 29.78
C SER A 6 11.52 1.01 31.29
N TYR A 7 12.26 1.74 32.11
CA TYR A 7 12.21 1.63 33.57
C TYR A 7 10.86 2.12 34.10
N VAL A 8 10.35 3.26 33.59
CA VAL A 8 9.04 3.80 33.97
C VAL A 8 7.93 2.83 33.59
N VAL A 9 7.98 2.29 32.37
CA VAL A 9 7.03 1.29 31.87
C VAL A 9 7.03 0.05 32.76
N LYS A 10 8.20 -0.48 33.11
CA LYS A 10 8.33 -1.62 34.00
C LYS A 10 7.72 -1.34 35.39
N LYS A 11 7.99 -0.15 35.94
CA LYS A 11 7.43 0.25 37.22
C LYS A 11 5.91 0.40 37.20
N SER A 12 5.37 0.91 36.11
CA SER A 12 3.91 1.00 35.93
C SER A 12 3.26 -0.39 35.90
N ILE A 13 3.83 -1.33 35.16
CA ILE A 13 3.33 -2.72 35.11
C ILE A 13 3.44 -3.42 36.47
N GLU A 14 4.57 -3.22 37.17
CA GLU A 14 4.76 -3.80 38.53
C GLU A 14 3.74 -3.25 39.55
N HIS A 15 3.37 -1.97 39.43
CA HIS A 15 2.48 -1.31 40.38
C HIS A 15 1.00 -1.58 40.12
N TYR A 16 0.55 -1.43 38.85
CA TYR A 16 -0.87 -1.53 38.47
C TYR A 16 -1.28 -2.95 38.04
N GLY A 17 -0.31 -3.75 37.60
CA GLY A 17 -0.56 -5.09 37.09
C GLY A 17 -0.81 -5.13 35.56
N LYS A 18 -0.57 -6.30 34.98
CA LYS A 18 -0.65 -6.51 33.53
C LYS A 18 -2.06 -6.28 32.97
N ASP A 19 -3.08 -6.76 33.68
CA ASP A 19 -4.47 -6.67 33.19
C ASP A 19 -4.96 -5.23 33.13
N VAL A 20 -4.68 -4.46 34.23
CA VAL A 20 -5.02 -3.04 34.26
C VAL A 20 -4.30 -2.27 33.17
N GLN A 21 -2.99 -2.48 33.01
CA GLN A 21 -2.21 -1.80 31.98
C GLN A 21 -2.66 -2.17 30.56
N SER A 22 -3.07 -3.42 30.31
CA SER A 22 -3.64 -3.81 29.04
C SER A 22 -4.98 -3.11 28.76
N THR A 23 -5.80 -2.90 29.80
CA THR A 23 -7.06 -2.15 29.69
C THR A 23 -6.80 -0.68 29.37
N VAL A 24 -5.87 -0.04 30.05
CA VAL A 24 -5.43 1.35 29.75
C VAL A 24 -4.97 1.45 28.29
N CYS A 25 -4.15 0.52 27.81
CA CYS A 25 -3.74 0.55 26.40
C CYS A 25 -4.91 0.45 25.41
N MET A 26 -6.00 -0.22 25.77
CA MET A 26 -7.22 -0.24 24.94
C MET A 26 -7.94 1.11 24.97
N GLU A 27 -7.99 1.75 26.14
CA GLU A 27 -8.60 3.07 26.32
C GLU A 27 -7.85 4.13 25.50
N GLU A 28 -6.52 4.20 25.59
CA GLU A 28 -5.69 5.14 24.84
C GLU A 28 -5.81 4.94 23.31
N CYS A 29 -5.89 3.70 22.85
CA CYS A 29 -6.18 3.42 21.44
C CYS A 29 -7.55 3.97 21.00
N ALA A 30 -8.57 3.90 21.86
CA ALA A 30 -9.90 4.43 21.58
C ALA A 30 -9.91 5.97 21.59
N GLU A 31 -9.14 6.61 22.46
CA GLU A 31 -8.99 8.07 22.52
C GLU A 31 -8.29 8.61 21.27
N LEU A 32 -7.23 7.94 20.81
CA LEU A 32 -6.60 8.27 19.51
C LEU A 32 -7.60 8.18 18.35
N ILE A 33 -8.45 7.14 18.30
CA ILE A 33 -9.50 7.03 17.27
C ILE A 33 -10.46 8.22 17.34
N GLN A 34 -10.84 8.67 18.53
CA GLN A 34 -11.71 9.82 18.72
C GLN A 34 -11.03 11.12 18.26
N ALA A 35 -9.76 11.33 18.62
CA ALA A 35 -8.98 12.50 18.22
C ALA A 35 -8.87 12.59 16.68
N ILE A 36 -8.52 11.49 16.00
CA ILE A 36 -8.51 11.41 14.53
C ILE A 36 -9.88 11.74 13.95
N SER A 37 -10.95 11.24 14.56
CA SER A 37 -12.32 11.51 14.10
C SER A 37 -12.71 12.98 14.26
N LYS A 38 -12.26 13.68 15.30
CA LYS A 38 -12.45 15.13 15.48
C LYS A 38 -11.71 15.91 14.40
N GLU A 39 -10.45 15.58 14.13
CA GLU A 39 -9.66 16.18 13.04
C GLU A 39 -10.36 16.08 11.69
N LYS A 40 -10.82 14.89 11.32
CA LYS A 40 -11.54 14.66 10.04
C LYS A 40 -12.82 15.48 9.90
N ARG A 41 -13.44 15.89 11.00
CA ARG A 41 -14.64 16.76 11.00
C ARG A 41 -14.32 18.25 11.03
N GLY A 42 -13.05 18.64 10.97
CA GLY A 42 -12.61 20.02 10.99
C GLY A 42 -12.53 20.64 12.39
N ASN A 43 -12.66 19.85 13.46
CA ASN A 43 -12.43 20.27 14.83
C ASN A 43 -10.97 19.95 15.20
N SER A 44 -10.05 20.68 14.57
CA SER A 44 -8.62 20.45 14.72
C SER A 44 -8.13 20.87 16.09
N ASP A 45 -7.54 19.92 16.81
CA ASP A 45 -6.73 20.14 18.02
C ASP A 45 -5.45 19.32 17.89
N LYS A 46 -4.46 19.95 17.27
CA LYS A 46 -3.19 19.28 16.95
C LYS A 46 -2.43 18.85 18.21
N ASP A 47 -2.53 19.62 19.30
CA ASP A 47 -1.83 19.32 20.55
C ASP A 47 -2.47 18.08 21.20
N HIS A 48 -3.80 18.04 21.27
CA HIS A 48 -4.52 16.87 21.75
C HIS A 48 -4.26 15.63 20.91
N LEU A 49 -4.24 15.74 19.56
CA LEU A 49 -3.90 14.61 18.71
C LEU A 49 -2.46 14.13 18.97
N ALA A 50 -1.51 15.02 19.22
CA ALA A 50 -0.14 14.66 19.54
C ALA A 50 -0.02 13.96 20.91
N GLU A 51 -0.82 14.37 21.90
CA GLU A 51 -0.95 13.72 23.20
C GLU A 51 -1.40 12.25 23.02
N GLU A 52 -2.51 12.01 22.34
CA GLU A 52 -3.04 10.66 22.12
C GLU A 52 -2.07 9.75 21.33
N ILE A 53 -1.32 10.33 20.40
CA ILE A 53 -0.25 9.59 19.71
C ILE A 53 0.86 9.20 20.70
N ALA A 54 1.23 10.08 21.63
CA ALA A 54 2.27 9.78 22.61
C ALA A 54 1.82 8.68 23.58
N ASP A 55 0.56 8.69 24.01
CA ASP A 55 0.00 7.67 24.89
C ASP A 55 -0.02 6.30 24.22
N VAL A 56 -0.40 6.23 22.94
CA VAL A 56 -0.32 4.97 22.17
C VAL A 56 1.13 4.49 22.00
N ILE A 57 2.11 5.38 21.83
CA ILE A 57 3.52 5.01 21.77
C ILE A 57 3.98 4.40 23.10
N ILE A 58 3.56 4.95 24.24
CA ILE A 58 3.84 4.40 25.58
C ILE A 58 3.15 3.03 25.73
N CYS A 59 1.91 2.91 25.31
CA CYS A 59 1.17 1.64 25.32
C CYS A 59 1.84 0.53 24.51
N ILE A 60 2.44 0.86 23.35
CA ILE A 60 3.22 -0.12 22.59
C ILE A 60 4.36 -0.70 23.42
N GLU A 61 5.11 0.13 24.16
CA GLU A 61 6.20 -0.34 25.03
C GLU A 61 5.67 -1.16 26.24
N ILE A 62 4.51 -0.81 26.79
CA ILE A 62 3.83 -1.59 27.83
C ILE A 62 3.48 -2.97 27.30
N LEU A 63 2.82 -3.05 26.14
CA LEU A 63 2.39 -4.32 25.54
C LEU A 63 3.57 -5.21 25.15
N LYS A 64 4.67 -4.63 24.65
CA LYS A 64 5.92 -5.36 24.39
C LYS A 64 6.43 -6.07 25.65
N GLN A 65 6.47 -5.35 26.79
CA GLN A 65 6.94 -5.93 28.05
C GLN A 65 5.95 -6.96 28.62
N ILE A 66 4.64 -6.72 28.53
CA ILE A 66 3.62 -7.64 29.04
C ILE A 66 3.64 -8.97 28.29
N TYR A 67 3.74 -8.92 26.97
CA TYR A 67 3.62 -10.09 26.09
C TYR A 67 4.96 -10.61 25.56
N ASN A 68 6.08 -10.04 26.02
CA ASN A 68 7.44 -10.41 25.62
C ASN A 68 7.65 -10.32 24.09
N ILE A 69 7.10 -9.27 23.47
CA ILE A 69 7.27 -8.99 22.03
C ILE A 69 8.55 -8.17 21.84
N THR A 70 9.41 -8.62 20.95
CA THR A 70 10.70 -7.96 20.66
C THR A 70 10.54 -6.89 19.58
N ASP A 71 11.49 -5.96 19.54
CA ASP A 71 11.56 -4.97 18.47
C ASP A 71 11.78 -5.61 17.09
N ASP A 72 12.55 -6.69 17.04
CA ASP A 72 12.82 -7.41 15.78
C ASP A 72 11.56 -8.06 15.20
N GLU A 73 10.71 -8.63 16.06
CA GLU A 73 9.41 -9.19 15.65
C GLU A 73 8.50 -8.09 15.06
N ILE A 74 8.40 -6.95 15.74
CA ILE A 74 7.60 -5.82 15.26
C ILE A 74 8.19 -5.29 13.95
N TYR A 75 9.51 -5.11 13.87
CA TYR A 75 10.20 -4.59 12.68
C TYR A 75 9.96 -5.50 11.46
N SER A 76 10.05 -6.81 11.62
CA SER A 76 9.76 -7.77 10.56
C SER A 76 8.35 -7.58 9.98
N TRP A 77 7.37 -7.38 10.84
CA TRP A 77 5.99 -7.09 10.41
C TRP A 77 5.84 -5.73 9.76
N VAL A 78 6.56 -4.70 10.24
CA VAL A 78 6.57 -3.37 9.62
C VAL A 78 7.03 -3.45 8.18
N ILE A 79 8.19 -4.09 7.92
CA ILE A 79 8.73 -4.28 6.57
C ILE A 79 7.70 -5.01 5.68
N THR A 80 7.18 -6.14 6.14
CA THR A 80 6.21 -6.93 5.37
C THR A 80 4.97 -6.12 4.99
N LYS A 81 4.46 -5.30 5.93
CA LYS A 81 3.27 -4.45 5.68
C LYS A 81 3.59 -3.30 4.72
N GLN A 82 4.77 -2.69 4.83
CA GLN A 82 5.21 -1.63 3.92
C GLN A 82 5.36 -2.16 2.49
N GLU A 83 5.97 -3.33 2.29
CA GLU A 83 6.07 -3.98 0.98
C GLU A 83 4.69 -4.26 0.36
N ARG A 84 3.74 -4.76 1.16
CA ARG A 84 2.36 -4.96 0.69
C ARG A 84 1.69 -3.64 0.29
N THR A 85 1.95 -2.57 1.03
CA THR A 85 1.42 -1.24 0.72
C THR A 85 1.98 -0.73 -0.61
N ILE A 86 3.30 -0.85 -0.84
CA ILE A 86 3.92 -0.47 -2.11
C ILE A 86 3.36 -1.27 -3.29
N LYS A 87 3.16 -2.59 -3.10
CA LYS A 87 2.53 -3.43 -4.15
C LYS A 87 1.11 -2.97 -4.48
N ARG A 88 0.31 -2.59 -3.47
CA ARG A 88 -1.06 -2.05 -3.69
C ARG A 88 -1.02 -0.72 -4.43
N ILE A 89 -0.18 0.22 -4.00
CA ILE A 89 -0.02 1.52 -4.67
C ILE A 89 0.37 1.32 -6.15
N LYS A 90 1.33 0.44 -6.43
CA LYS A 90 1.73 0.14 -7.81
C LYS A 90 0.57 -0.43 -8.62
N LYS A 91 -0.21 -1.35 -8.04
CA LYS A 91 -1.39 -1.89 -8.71
C LYS A 91 -2.44 -0.81 -8.99
N ASP A 92 -2.72 0.04 -8.01
CA ASP A 92 -3.70 1.13 -8.15
C ASP A 92 -3.27 2.14 -9.23
N LEU A 93 -1.97 2.46 -9.31
CA LEU A 93 -1.42 3.32 -10.36
C LEU A 93 -1.54 2.68 -11.75
N GLN A 94 -1.27 1.38 -11.86
CA GLN A 94 -1.43 0.66 -13.12
C GLN A 94 -2.90 0.58 -13.58
N SER A 95 -3.84 0.43 -12.65
CA SER A 95 -5.27 0.36 -12.97
C SER A 95 -5.88 1.68 -13.46
N THR A 96 -5.22 2.80 -13.22
CA THR A 96 -5.64 4.14 -13.70
C THR A 96 -4.86 4.61 -14.94
N GLU A 97 -3.81 3.89 -15.32
CA GLU A 97 -2.98 4.22 -16.48
C GLU A 97 -3.67 3.72 -17.76
N THR A 98 -3.86 4.62 -18.71
CA THR A 98 -4.34 4.21 -20.05
C THR A 98 -3.26 3.40 -20.78
N ASN A 99 -3.65 2.55 -21.73
CA ASN A 99 -2.69 1.80 -22.54
C ASN A 99 -1.66 2.72 -23.23
N ALA A 100 -2.08 3.92 -23.62
CA ALA A 100 -1.18 4.92 -24.21
C ALA A 100 -0.14 5.44 -23.20
N GLU A 101 -0.53 5.66 -21.95
CA GLU A 101 0.39 6.06 -20.88
C GLU A 101 1.34 4.94 -20.50
N ARG A 102 0.84 3.72 -20.39
CA ARG A 102 1.67 2.53 -20.15
C ARG A 102 2.76 2.37 -21.21
N ILE A 103 2.40 2.49 -22.48
CA ILE A 103 3.37 2.40 -23.59
C ILE A 103 4.42 3.52 -23.52
N ARG A 104 4.03 4.75 -23.19
CA ARG A 104 4.98 5.87 -23.06
C ARG A 104 5.94 5.73 -21.87
N ASN A 105 5.53 5.02 -20.82
CA ASN A 105 6.28 4.85 -19.58
C ASN A 105 7.10 3.56 -19.56
N MET A 106 7.01 2.71 -20.59
CA MET A 106 7.84 1.50 -20.72
C MET A 106 9.31 1.84 -20.82
N THR A 107 10.16 1.04 -20.16
CA THR A 107 11.60 1.05 -20.44
C THR A 107 11.88 0.51 -21.84
N ASP A 108 13.08 0.72 -22.35
CA ASP A 108 13.47 0.21 -23.67
C ASP A 108 13.36 -1.32 -23.74
N GLU A 109 13.68 -2.01 -22.64
CA GLU A 109 13.57 -3.46 -22.51
C GLU A 109 12.11 -3.93 -22.51
N GLU A 110 11.25 -3.29 -21.71
CA GLU A 110 9.81 -3.59 -21.66
C GLU A 110 9.13 -3.30 -23.00
N LEU A 111 9.49 -2.20 -23.65
CA LEU A 111 8.95 -1.83 -24.96
C LEU A 111 9.40 -2.83 -26.04
N ALA A 112 10.67 -3.26 -26.01
CA ALA A 112 11.18 -4.27 -26.94
C ALA A 112 10.48 -5.61 -26.77
N GLU A 113 10.27 -6.06 -25.52
CA GLU A 113 9.53 -7.28 -25.21
C GLU A 113 8.06 -7.16 -25.67
N TRP A 114 7.41 -6.05 -25.40
CA TRP A 114 6.02 -5.79 -25.79
C TRP A 114 5.87 -5.77 -27.32
N ILE A 115 6.77 -5.08 -28.05
CA ILE A 115 6.79 -5.08 -29.52
C ILE A 115 7.04 -6.49 -30.06
N THR A 116 7.97 -7.25 -29.47
CA THR A 116 8.27 -8.61 -29.90
C THR A 116 7.06 -9.53 -29.72
N ASN A 117 6.35 -9.40 -28.62
CA ASN A 117 5.12 -10.16 -28.35
C ASN A 117 3.95 -9.75 -29.26
N MET A 118 3.88 -8.50 -29.66
CA MET A 118 2.88 -8.00 -30.62
C MET A 118 3.21 -8.39 -32.07
N CYS A 119 4.49 -8.43 -32.39
CA CYS A 119 5.00 -8.70 -33.69
C CYS A 119 5.51 -10.14 -33.76
N ASP A 120 4.63 -11.12 -33.91
CA ASP A 120 5.05 -12.47 -34.31
C ASP A 120 5.45 -12.42 -35.80
N PHE A 121 6.65 -11.90 -36.04
CA PHE A 121 7.19 -11.64 -37.40
C PHE A 121 7.37 -12.90 -38.24
N GLU A 122 7.26 -14.10 -37.66
CA GLU A 122 7.57 -15.35 -38.36
C GLU A 122 6.35 -16.06 -38.98
N LYS A 123 5.11 -15.62 -38.76
CA LYS A 123 3.93 -16.45 -39.08
C LYS A 123 2.89 -15.84 -40.03
N ASN A 124 2.86 -14.58 -40.30
CA ASN A 124 1.78 -14.01 -41.14
C ASN A 124 2.29 -13.11 -42.26
N GLU A 125 2.00 -13.54 -43.49
CA GLU A 125 2.21 -12.75 -44.72
C GLU A 125 1.19 -11.59 -44.88
N GLU A 126 0.32 -11.33 -43.92
CA GLU A 126 -0.63 -10.22 -43.91
C GLU A 126 -0.39 -9.26 -42.72
N PRO A 127 -0.46 -7.94 -42.99
CA PRO A 127 -0.23 -6.97 -41.90
C PRO A 127 -1.37 -6.97 -40.89
N TYR A 128 -1.01 -7.29 -39.70
CA TYR A 128 -1.68 -7.12 -38.36
C TYR A 128 -3.20 -7.01 -38.35
N LYS A 129 -3.85 -8.09 -37.92
CA LYS A 129 -5.28 -8.12 -37.54
C LYS A 129 -5.52 -8.26 -36.05
N SER A 130 -4.51 -8.53 -35.24
CA SER A 130 -4.71 -8.71 -33.81
C SER A 130 -3.54 -8.19 -32.98
N ILE A 131 -3.83 -7.63 -31.80
CA ILE A 131 -2.85 -7.39 -30.75
C ILE A 131 -3.04 -8.47 -29.70
N TYR A 132 -1.96 -9.18 -29.36
CA TYR A 132 -1.98 -10.15 -28.27
C TYR A 132 -1.91 -9.44 -26.93
N ASN A 133 -2.95 -9.57 -26.10
CA ASN A 133 -2.93 -9.09 -24.75
C ASN A 133 -2.24 -10.12 -23.85
N SER A 134 -1.01 -9.79 -23.38
CA SER A 134 -0.20 -10.69 -22.54
C SER A 134 -0.83 -10.99 -21.17
N ASP A 135 -1.67 -10.10 -20.66
CA ASP A 135 -2.27 -10.22 -19.33
C ASP A 135 -3.51 -11.12 -19.37
N THR A 136 -4.30 -11.04 -20.41
CA THR A 136 -5.50 -11.87 -20.59
C THR A 136 -5.25 -13.14 -21.39
N ARG A 137 -4.10 -13.25 -22.09
CA ARG A 137 -3.76 -14.31 -23.05
C ARG A 137 -4.81 -14.49 -24.16
N GLN A 138 -5.49 -13.41 -24.52
CA GLN A 138 -6.48 -13.40 -25.59
C GLN A 138 -6.01 -12.53 -26.75
N GLU A 139 -6.30 -12.95 -27.97
CA GLU A 139 -6.10 -12.12 -29.15
C GLU A 139 -7.28 -11.14 -29.26
N GLU A 140 -7.00 -9.84 -29.21
CA GLU A 140 -7.99 -8.81 -29.49
C GLU A 140 -7.88 -8.42 -30.97
N GLU A 141 -8.97 -8.63 -31.73
CA GLU A 141 -9.06 -8.15 -33.11
C GLU A 141 -9.08 -6.62 -33.09
N ILE A 142 -8.04 -6.01 -33.66
CA ILE A 142 -8.06 -4.58 -33.98
C ILE A 142 -8.76 -4.44 -35.32
N HIS A 143 -10.00 -3.99 -35.29
CA HIS A 143 -10.67 -3.57 -36.50
C HIS A 143 -9.91 -2.38 -37.13
N ASP A 144 -9.80 -2.38 -38.46
CA ASP A 144 -8.98 -1.49 -39.33
C ASP A 144 -9.26 0.02 -39.15
N SER A 145 -9.83 0.50 -38.09
CA SER A 145 -10.15 1.91 -37.92
C SER A 145 -9.25 2.56 -36.86
N TYR A 146 -8.72 3.73 -37.21
CA TYR A 146 -8.04 4.63 -36.28
C TYR A 146 -8.86 4.88 -34.99
N GLY A 147 -10.22 4.86 -35.12
CA GLY A 147 -11.13 5.04 -34.01
C GLY A 147 -11.06 3.93 -32.96
N ASP A 148 -10.90 2.70 -33.38
CA ASP A 148 -10.85 1.54 -32.49
C ASP A 148 -9.51 1.46 -31.77
N LEU A 149 -8.40 1.74 -32.47
CA LEU A 149 -7.07 1.85 -31.88
C LEU A 149 -7.04 3.00 -30.86
N LEU A 150 -7.60 4.16 -31.18
CA LEU A 150 -7.67 5.29 -30.26
C LEU A 150 -8.49 4.98 -29.02
N LYS A 151 -9.61 4.24 -29.16
CA LYS A 151 -10.43 3.79 -28.06
C LYS A 151 -9.68 2.80 -27.16
N TRP A 152 -8.97 1.84 -27.77
CA TRP A 152 -8.14 0.88 -27.03
C TRP A 152 -6.99 1.59 -26.30
N LEU A 153 -6.28 2.52 -26.91
CA LEU A 153 -5.22 3.30 -26.27
C LEU A 153 -5.72 4.12 -25.06
N LYS A 154 -6.99 4.51 -25.05
CA LYS A 154 -7.61 5.25 -23.95
C LYS A 154 -8.28 4.36 -22.90
N SER A 155 -8.42 3.06 -23.15
CA SER A 155 -8.90 2.12 -22.14
C SER A 155 -7.86 1.95 -21.03
N GLU A 156 -8.34 1.65 -19.82
CA GLU A 156 -7.46 1.31 -18.72
C GLU A 156 -6.75 -0.02 -19.00
N SER A 157 -5.48 -0.12 -18.62
CA SER A 157 -4.76 -1.39 -18.65
C SER A 157 -5.24 -2.25 -17.48
N GLU A 158 -5.80 -3.41 -17.77
CA GLU A 158 -6.17 -4.40 -16.75
C GLU A 158 -4.96 -5.02 -16.04
#